data_fd7a21da9d6d4e6880929211ff4eb78d
#
_entry.id   fd7a21da9d6d4e6880929211ff4eb78d
#
_cell.length_a   1.000
_cell.length_b   1.000
_cell.length_c   1.000
_cell.angle_alpha   90.00
_cell.angle_beta   90.00
_cell.angle_gamma   90.00
#
_symmetry.space_group_name_H-M   'P 1'
#
loop_
_entity.id
_entity.type
_entity.pdbx_description
1 polymer ?
#
loop_
_entity_poly.entity_id
_entity_poly.type
_entity_poly.pdbx_seq_one_letter_code
_entity_poly.pdbx_strand_id
1 'polypeptide(L)'
;AIALGSPYCFQTTLESEYKSDIFGERGILLGAVHGIVEALYQRYRSQGMSQEEAFEQTAESVTGPISRIISHEGILAVYQQMDSDDKAKFEAAYVASYKPAKEVLQEIYDDVACGNEIRSVVNASNRYGEFPMGQIDGTEMWHVGENVRRQRVESEIPLNPTTAGVYCATMMAQIDVLLRA
;
A
#
# COMPACT_ATOMS: atom_id res chain seq x y z
N ALA A 1 -20.75 17.28 5.71
CA ALA A 1 -20.06 16.62 6.82
C ALA A 1 -21.06 16.02 7.82
N ILE A 2 -21.94 16.80 8.45
CA ILE A 2 -22.92 16.31 9.45
C ILE A 2 -23.81 15.21 8.86
N ALA A 3 -24.33 15.40 7.66
CA ALA A 3 -25.18 14.43 6.97
C ALA A 3 -24.49 13.10 6.63
N LEU A 4 -23.15 13.13 6.51
CA LEU A 4 -22.32 11.96 6.24
C LEU A 4 -21.77 11.31 7.52
N GLY A 5 -22.06 11.89 8.70
CA GLY A 5 -21.57 11.39 9.99
C GLY A 5 -20.06 11.52 10.17
N SER A 6 -19.40 12.42 9.43
CA SER A 6 -17.94 12.60 9.52
C SER A 6 -17.52 13.07 10.91
N PRO A 7 -16.67 12.33 11.63
CA PRO A 7 -16.22 12.72 12.99
C PRO A 7 -15.23 13.87 12.96
N TYR A 8 -14.55 14.09 11.82
CA TYR A 8 -13.55 15.14 11.66
C TYR A 8 -13.80 15.91 10.38
N CYS A 9 -13.65 17.23 10.45
CA CYS A 9 -13.72 18.11 9.31
C CYS A 9 -12.66 19.20 9.46
N PHE A 10 -11.93 19.45 8.40
CA PHE A 10 -10.99 20.54 8.30
C PHE A 10 -11.18 21.27 6.96
N GLN A 11 -10.78 22.52 6.94
CA GLN A 11 -10.87 23.32 5.72
C GLN A 11 -9.60 23.14 4.89
N THR A 12 -9.76 22.92 3.60
CA THR A 12 -8.67 22.82 2.62
C THR A 12 -9.04 23.58 1.34
N THR A 13 -8.12 23.68 0.40
CA THR A 13 -8.41 24.18 -0.95
C THR A 13 -8.69 23.02 -1.90
N LEU A 14 -9.44 23.29 -2.96
CA LEU A 14 -9.68 22.27 -4.00
C LEU A 14 -8.36 21.80 -4.62
N GLU A 15 -7.39 22.71 -4.76
CA GLU A 15 -6.08 22.37 -5.32
C GLU A 15 -5.29 21.42 -4.40
N SER A 16 -5.24 21.69 -3.10
CA SER A 16 -4.58 20.79 -2.14
C SER A 16 -5.29 19.44 -2.05
N GLU A 17 -6.62 19.46 -2.10
CA GLU A 17 -7.44 18.25 -2.07
C GLU A 17 -7.13 17.33 -3.24
N TYR A 18 -7.32 17.79 -4.49
CA TYR A 18 -7.14 16.90 -5.63
C TYR A 18 -5.68 16.43 -5.80
N LYS A 19 -4.70 17.27 -5.46
CA LYS A 19 -3.29 16.86 -5.54
C LYS A 19 -2.96 15.77 -4.54
N SER A 20 -3.38 15.91 -3.29
CA SER A 20 -3.12 14.91 -2.25
C SER A 20 -3.93 13.63 -2.47
N ASP A 21 -5.16 13.74 -2.90
CA ASP A 21 -6.08 12.62 -3.14
C ASP A 21 -5.58 11.74 -4.29
N ILE A 22 -5.40 12.32 -5.48
CA ILE A 22 -4.90 11.57 -6.66
C ILE A 22 -3.50 11.01 -6.40
N PHE A 23 -2.63 11.77 -5.73
CA PHE A 23 -1.31 11.27 -5.35
C PHE A 23 -1.39 10.10 -4.38
N GLY A 24 -2.26 10.16 -3.38
CA GLY A 24 -2.51 9.08 -2.43
C GLY A 24 -3.07 7.82 -3.11
N GLU A 25 -4.03 7.97 -3.99
CA GLU A 25 -4.59 6.87 -4.76
C GLU A 25 -3.55 6.22 -5.66
N ARG A 26 -2.87 6.99 -6.49
CA ARG A 26 -1.89 6.49 -7.46
C ARG A 26 -0.64 5.95 -6.79
N GLY A 27 -0.08 6.68 -5.84
CA GLY A 27 1.17 6.32 -5.19
C GLY A 27 1.02 5.18 -4.20
N ILE A 28 0.01 5.19 -3.36
CA ILE A 28 -0.15 4.22 -2.27
C ILE A 28 -1.19 3.16 -2.60
N LEU A 29 -2.45 3.54 -2.81
CA LEU A 29 -3.54 2.55 -2.88
C LEU A 29 -3.44 1.66 -4.12
N LEU A 30 -3.25 2.24 -5.29
CA LEU A 30 -3.23 1.49 -6.55
C LEU A 30 -1.81 1.03 -6.94
N GLY A 31 -0.78 1.79 -6.59
CA GLY A 31 0.61 1.50 -6.94
C GLY A 31 1.34 0.71 -5.86
N ALA A 32 1.69 1.39 -4.76
CA ALA A 32 2.60 0.83 -3.77
C ALA A 32 2.01 -0.38 -3.03
N VAL A 33 0.75 -0.33 -2.58
CA VAL A 33 0.15 -1.46 -1.84
C VAL A 33 0.10 -2.70 -2.72
N HIS A 34 -0.40 -2.58 -3.93
CA HIS A 34 -0.47 -3.72 -4.86
C HIS A 34 0.93 -4.19 -5.29
N GLY A 35 1.84 -3.26 -5.60
CA GLY A 35 3.21 -3.59 -5.97
C GLY A 35 4.00 -4.24 -4.84
N ILE A 36 3.87 -3.76 -3.60
CA ILE A 36 4.51 -4.35 -2.42
C ILE A 36 3.98 -5.77 -2.19
N VAL A 37 2.66 -5.95 -2.21
CA VAL A 37 2.03 -7.25 -1.98
C VAL A 37 2.49 -8.25 -3.03
N GLU A 38 2.43 -7.90 -4.31
CA GLU A 38 2.86 -8.78 -5.41
C GLU A 38 4.36 -9.12 -5.32
N ALA A 39 5.22 -8.12 -5.16
CA ALA A 39 6.66 -8.33 -5.11
C ALA A 39 7.10 -9.18 -3.91
N LEU A 40 6.51 -8.96 -2.73
CA LEU A 40 6.81 -9.75 -1.55
C LEU A 40 6.19 -11.15 -1.62
N TYR A 41 5.01 -11.30 -2.20
CA TYR A 41 4.41 -12.63 -2.46
C TYR A 41 5.36 -13.47 -3.30
N GLN A 42 5.81 -12.97 -4.44
CA GLN A 42 6.76 -13.66 -5.31
C GLN A 42 8.09 -13.97 -4.61
N ARG A 43 8.59 -13.03 -3.81
CA ARG A 43 9.80 -13.24 -3.00
C ARG A 43 9.61 -14.39 -2.01
N TYR A 44 8.53 -14.43 -1.25
CA TYR A 44 8.30 -15.48 -0.26
C TYR A 44 8.05 -16.83 -0.92
N ARG A 45 7.36 -16.86 -2.07
CA ARG A 45 7.23 -18.06 -2.91
C ARG A 45 8.59 -18.58 -3.36
N SER A 46 9.49 -17.73 -3.80
CA SER A 46 10.86 -18.11 -4.22
C SER A 46 11.72 -18.62 -3.05
N GLN A 47 11.37 -18.28 -1.82
CA GLN A 47 12.00 -18.75 -0.60
C GLN A 47 11.39 -20.07 -0.09
N GLY A 48 10.40 -20.62 -0.77
CA GLY A 48 9.80 -21.92 -0.47
C GLY A 48 8.52 -21.87 0.38
N MET A 49 7.96 -20.69 0.65
CA MET A 49 6.65 -20.62 1.32
C MET A 49 5.55 -21.17 0.41
N SER A 50 4.51 -21.75 0.97
CA SER A 50 3.30 -22.09 0.24
C SER A 50 2.60 -20.84 -0.31
N GLN A 51 1.64 -21.02 -1.22
CA GLN A 51 0.87 -19.90 -1.78
C GLN A 51 0.06 -19.20 -0.68
N GLU A 52 -0.56 -19.98 0.17
CA GLU A 52 -1.38 -19.52 1.28
C GLU A 52 -0.54 -18.73 2.29
N GLU A 53 0.59 -19.31 2.75
CA GLU A 53 1.52 -18.62 3.65
C GLU A 53 2.04 -17.31 3.07
N ALA A 54 2.46 -17.30 1.80
CA ALA A 54 2.94 -16.08 1.16
C ALA A 54 1.85 -15.00 1.08
N PHE A 55 0.61 -15.40 0.85
CA PHE A 55 -0.54 -14.48 0.85
C PHE A 55 -0.82 -13.92 2.25
N GLU A 56 -0.80 -14.76 3.28
CA GLU A 56 -0.98 -14.35 4.68
C GLU A 56 0.13 -13.39 5.14
N GLN A 57 1.37 -13.69 4.79
CA GLN A 57 2.54 -12.85 5.12
C GLN A 57 2.59 -11.52 4.36
N THR A 58 1.79 -11.35 3.32
CA THR A 58 1.75 -10.14 2.50
C THR A 58 0.39 -9.45 2.55
N ALA A 59 -0.57 -9.88 1.75
CA ALA A 59 -1.87 -9.23 1.61
C ALA A 59 -2.64 -9.16 2.93
N GLU A 60 -2.72 -10.28 3.64
CA GLU A 60 -3.43 -10.33 4.93
C GLU A 60 -2.66 -9.58 6.03
N SER A 61 -1.32 -9.65 6.05
CA SER A 61 -0.50 -8.88 6.99
C SER A 61 -0.71 -7.37 6.82
N VAL A 62 -0.73 -6.87 5.58
CA VAL A 62 -0.97 -5.44 5.29
C VAL A 62 -2.39 -5.03 5.65
N THR A 63 -3.41 -5.76 5.17
CA THR A 63 -4.81 -5.39 5.35
C THR A 63 -5.38 -5.73 6.72
N GLY A 64 -4.72 -6.59 7.46
CA GLY A 64 -5.06 -7.00 8.82
C GLY A 64 -4.24 -6.24 9.89
N PRO A 65 -3.27 -6.91 10.52
CA PRO A 65 -2.59 -6.37 11.71
C PRO A 65 -1.85 -5.06 11.44
N ILE A 66 -1.14 -4.90 10.33
CA ILE A 66 -0.38 -3.67 10.05
C ILE A 66 -1.34 -2.47 9.98
N SER A 67 -2.36 -2.53 9.13
CA SER A 67 -3.31 -1.42 8.96
C SER A 67 -4.12 -1.17 10.23
N ARG A 68 -4.49 -2.21 10.98
CA ARG A 68 -5.20 -2.06 12.26
C ARG A 68 -4.34 -1.33 13.29
N ILE A 69 -3.09 -1.72 13.48
CA ILE A 69 -2.17 -1.05 14.42
C ILE A 69 -2.00 0.41 14.01
N ILE A 70 -1.75 0.69 12.73
CA ILE A 70 -1.58 2.06 12.24
C ILE A 70 -2.83 2.90 12.54
N SER A 71 -4.02 2.37 12.31
CA SER A 71 -5.27 3.13 12.48
C SER A 71 -5.64 3.40 13.93
N HIS A 72 -5.24 2.55 14.87
CA HIS A 72 -5.61 2.68 16.28
C HIS A 72 -4.51 3.29 17.14
N GLU A 73 -3.24 3.00 16.82
CA GLU A 73 -2.10 3.31 17.68
C GLU A 73 -1.02 4.14 16.97
N GLY A 74 -1.12 4.28 15.65
CA GLY A 74 -0.16 5.01 14.82
C GLY A 74 0.96 4.14 14.26
N ILE A 75 1.66 4.68 13.26
CA ILE A 75 2.65 3.93 12.47
C ILE A 75 3.85 3.43 13.31
N LEU A 76 4.24 4.17 14.34
CA LEU A 76 5.36 3.79 15.22
C LEU A 76 5.04 2.54 16.05
N ALA A 77 3.78 2.33 16.41
CA ALA A 77 3.34 1.20 17.19
C ALA A 77 3.58 -0.14 16.48
N VAL A 78 3.55 -0.16 15.14
CA VAL A 78 3.88 -1.35 14.35
C VAL A 78 5.27 -1.89 14.70
N TYR A 79 6.25 -1.01 14.75
CA TYR A 79 7.62 -1.36 15.16
C TYR A 79 7.73 -1.72 16.64
N GLN A 80 7.04 -0.97 17.50
CA GLN A 80 7.13 -1.15 18.97
C GLN A 80 6.60 -2.50 19.45
N GLN A 81 5.61 -3.07 18.77
CA GLN A 81 5.01 -4.36 19.12
C GLN A 81 5.86 -5.58 18.73
N MET A 82 6.94 -5.38 17.97
CA MET A 82 7.84 -6.44 17.54
C MET A 82 8.88 -6.78 18.62
N ASP A 83 9.34 -8.02 18.63
CA ASP A 83 10.53 -8.43 19.41
C ASP A 83 11.84 -7.94 18.76
N SER A 84 12.98 -8.28 19.35
CA SER A 84 14.29 -7.81 18.87
C SER A 84 14.66 -8.30 17.48
N ASP A 85 14.34 -9.57 17.18
CA ASP A 85 14.70 -10.19 15.90
C ASP A 85 13.81 -9.66 14.76
N ASP A 86 12.54 -9.46 15.04
CA ASP A 86 11.59 -8.90 14.10
C ASP A 86 11.83 -7.40 13.87
N LYS A 87 12.26 -6.65 14.90
CA LYS A 87 12.74 -5.27 14.75
C LYS A 87 13.90 -5.17 13.78
N ALA A 88 14.88 -6.07 13.88
CA ALA A 88 16.02 -6.08 12.96
C ALA A 88 15.60 -6.34 11.50
N LYS A 89 14.65 -7.26 11.28
CA LYS A 89 14.09 -7.52 9.94
C LYS A 89 13.30 -6.32 9.41
N PHE A 90 12.49 -5.71 10.27
CA PHE A 90 11.74 -4.49 9.94
C PHE A 90 12.68 -3.35 9.53
N GLU A 91 13.70 -3.07 10.35
CA GLU A 91 14.67 -1.99 10.09
C GLU A 91 15.41 -2.20 8.77
N ALA A 92 15.87 -3.42 8.49
CA ALA A 92 16.53 -3.75 7.25
C ALA A 92 15.62 -3.51 6.04
N ALA A 93 14.37 -3.95 6.12
CA ALA A 93 13.37 -3.74 5.07
C ALA A 93 13.01 -2.26 4.91
N TYR A 94 12.81 -1.55 6.01
CA TYR A 94 12.50 -0.13 6.02
C TYR A 94 13.61 0.70 5.34
N VAL A 95 14.86 0.52 5.77
CA VAL A 95 16.01 1.26 5.23
C VAL A 95 16.21 0.99 3.74
N ALA A 96 16.06 -0.27 3.32
CA ALA A 96 16.19 -0.63 1.90
C ALA A 96 15.09 -0.03 1.02
N SER A 97 13.89 0.18 1.57
CA SER A 97 12.70 0.57 0.81
C SER A 97 12.44 2.08 0.80
N TYR A 98 12.83 2.81 1.85
CA TYR A 98 12.44 4.21 2.03
C TYR A 98 12.89 5.12 0.87
N LYS A 99 14.17 5.07 0.52
CA LYS A 99 14.72 5.95 -0.53
C LYS A 99 14.14 5.64 -1.93
N PRO A 100 14.12 4.39 -2.40
CA PRO A 100 13.49 4.05 -3.67
C PRO A 100 11.99 4.42 -3.71
N ALA A 101 11.26 4.16 -2.63
CA ALA A 101 9.85 4.55 -2.55
C ALA A 101 9.67 6.06 -2.69
N LYS A 102 10.51 6.85 -2.00
CA LYS A 102 10.45 8.31 -2.07
C LYS A 102 10.74 8.86 -3.46
N GLU A 103 11.71 8.29 -4.17
CA GLU A 103 12.05 8.69 -5.53
C GLU A 103 10.87 8.46 -6.48
N VAL A 104 10.26 7.27 -6.46
CA VAL A 104 9.08 6.96 -7.28
C VAL A 104 7.88 7.84 -6.89
N LEU A 105 7.63 8.02 -5.60
CA LEU A 105 6.51 8.84 -5.13
C LEU A 105 6.68 10.32 -5.49
N GLN A 106 7.90 10.84 -5.51
CA GLN A 106 8.16 12.20 -5.95
C GLN A 106 7.79 12.38 -7.44
N GLU A 107 8.17 11.43 -8.29
CA GLU A 107 7.79 11.46 -9.72
C GLU A 107 6.28 11.41 -9.91
N ILE A 108 5.58 10.56 -9.15
CA ILE A 108 4.11 10.48 -9.19
C ILE A 108 3.49 11.81 -8.75
N TYR A 109 4.00 12.41 -7.68
CA TYR A 109 3.51 13.72 -7.21
C TYR A 109 3.69 14.80 -8.28
N ASP A 110 4.86 14.86 -8.90
CA ASP A 110 5.17 15.84 -9.94
C ASP A 110 4.24 15.69 -11.16
N ASP A 111 3.94 14.45 -11.56
CA ASP A 111 2.98 14.16 -12.63
C ASP A 111 1.55 14.61 -12.28
N VAL A 112 1.12 14.43 -11.05
CA VAL A 112 -0.19 14.91 -10.57
C VAL A 112 -0.19 16.45 -10.52
N ALA A 113 0.84 17.05 -9.94
CA ALA A 113 0.93 18.49 -9.74
C ALA A 113 0.98 19.29 -11.06
N CYS A 114 1.64 18.76 -12.09
CA CYS A 114 1.72 19.40 -13.40
C CYS A 114 0.55 19.05 -14.34
N GLY A 115 -0.36 18.18 -13.94
CA GLY A 115 -1.54 17.75 -14.72
C GLY A 115 -1.25 16.71 -15.80
N ASN A 116 -0.07 16.10 -15.83
CA ASN A 116 0.23 14.99 -16.76
C ASN A 116 -0.60 13.75 -16.44
N GLU A 117 -0.81 13.47 -15.17
CA GLU A 117 -1.60 12.33 -14.72
C GLU A 117 -3.01 12.35 -15.34
N ILE A 118 -3.75 13.45 -15.16
CA ILE A 118 -5.12 13.55 -15.69
C ILE A 118 -5.18 13.49 -17.21
N ARG A 119 -4.20 14.04 -17.91
CA ARG A 119 -4.11 13.91 -19.37
C ARG A 119 -3.87 12.47 -19.78
N SER A 120 -3.03 11.74 -19.05
CA SER A 120 -2.75 10.32 -19.28
C SER A 120 -4.01 9.47 -19.13
N VAL A 121 -4.80 9.73 -18.08
CA VAL A 121 -6.08 9.04 -17.82
C VAL A 121 -7.09 9.30 -18.96
N VAL A 122 -7.25 10.56 -19.35
CA VAL A 122 -8.16 10.92 -20.46
C VAL A 122 -7.73 10.26 -21.77
N ASN A 123 -6.44 10.27 -22.07
CA ASN A 123 -5.92 9.62 -23.28
C ASN A 123 -6.07 8.09 -23.21
N ALA A 124 -5.89 7.47 -22.06
CA ALA A 124 -6.09 6.02 -21.88
C ALA A 124 -7.55 5.63 -22.10
N SER A 125 -8.51 6.43 -21.63
CA SER A 125 -9.93 6.15 -21.77
C SER A 125 -10.36 6.08 -23.27
N ASN A 126 -9.74 6.87 -24.13
CA ASN A 126 -9.99 6.86 -25.57
C ASN A 126 -9.54 5.56 -26.24
N ARG A 127 -8.70 4.77 -25.60
CA ARG A 127 -8.13 3.52 -26.12
C ARG A 127 -8.73 2.25 -25.53
N TYR A 128 -9.69 2.36 -24.61
CA TYR A 128 -10.26 1.18 -23.94
C TYR A 128 -10.97 0.21 -24.89
N GLY A 129 -11.47 0.68 -26.03
CA GLY A 129 -12.05 -0.20 -27.05
C GLY A 129 -11.01 -1.07 -27.77
N GLU A 130 -9.79 -0.55 -27.92
CA GLU A 130 -8.65 -1.25 -28.55
C GLU A 130 -7.82 -2.03 -27.51
N PHE A 131 -7.63 -1.42 -26.33
CA PHE A 131 -6.84 -1.98 -25.21
C PHE A 131 -7.72 -2.02 -23.95
N PRO A 132 -8.58 -3.04 -23.82
CA PRO A 132 -9.43 -3.16 -22.63
C PRO A 132 -8.58 -3.36 -21.36
N MET A 133 -9.12 -2.92 -20.23
CA MET A 133 -8.47 -3.16 -18.94
C MET A 133 -8.31 -4.65 -18.68
N GLY A 134 -7.18 -5.04 -18.09
CA GLY A 134 -6.95 -6.39 -17.64
C GLY A 134 -7.93 -6.80 -16.53
N GLN A 135 -8.15 -8.10 -16.41
CA GLN A 135 -8.95 -8.68 -15.33
C GLN A 135 -8.02 -9.26 -14.28
N ILE A 136 -8.34 -9.06 -13.01
CA ILE A 136 -7.59 -9.61 -11.87
C ILE A 136 -8.26 -10.87 -11.31
N ASP A 137 -9.55 -11.05 -11.53
CA ASP A 137 -10.28 -12.28 -11.22
C ASP A 137 -9.73 -13.45 -12.05
N GLY A 138 -9.54 -14.60 -11.42
CA GLY A 138 -8.94 -15.77 -12.05
C GLY A 138 -7.42 -15.81 -12.09
N THR A 139 -6.72 -14.82 -11.56
CA THR A 139 -5.27 -14.92 -11.31
C THR A 139 -4.95 -15.88 -10.18
N GLU A 140 -3.72 -16.40 -10.12
CA GLU A 140 -3.28 -17.27 -9.03
C GLU A 140 -3.52 -16.61 -7.66
N MET A 141 -3.07 -15.39 -7.48
CA MET A 141 -3.22 -14.67 -6.21
C MET A 141 -4.70 -14.42 -5.86
N TRP A 142 -5.58 -14.21 -6.83
CA TRP A 142 -7.01 -14.11 -6.60
C TRP A 142 -7.60 -15.39 -6.01
N HIS A 143 -7.29 -16.55 -6.60
CA HIS A 143 -7.77 -17.85 -6.10
C HIS A 143 -7.20 -18.19 -4.73
N VAL A 144 -5.92 -17.94 -4.51
CA VAL A 144 -5.28 -18.14 -3.21
C VAL A 144 -5.96 -17.27 -2.15
N GLY A 145 -6.14 -15.98 -2.46
CA GLY A 145 -6.82 -15.04 -1.56
C GLY A 145 -8.25 -15.44 -1.22
N GLU A 146 -9.00 -15.96 -2.20
CA GLU A 146 -10.35 -16.46 -1.97
C GLU A 146 -10.35 -17.63 -0.98
N ASN A 147 -9.42 -18.58 -1.11
CA ASN A 147 -9.30 -19.73 -0.22
C ASN A 147 -8.87 -19.32 1.19
N VAL A 148 -7.83 -18.50 1.32
CA VAL A 148 -7.33 -18.00 2.63
C VAL A 148 -8.45 -17.26 3.36
N ARG A 149 -9.16 -16.35 2.68
CA ARG A 149 -10.19 -15.53 3.29
C ARG A 149 -11.45 -16.30 3.72
N ARG A 150 -11.75 -17.42 3.09
CA ARG A 150 -12.84 -18.31 3.55
C ARG A 150 -12.57 -18.94 4.92
N GLN A 151 -11.31 -19.14 5.26
CA GLN A 151 -10.87 -19.77 6.51
C GLN A 151 -10.22 -18.78 7.48
N ARG A 152 -10.27 -17.50 7.17
CA ARG A 152 -9.56 -16.45 7.87
C ARG A 152 -9.93 -16.38 9.35
N VAL A 153 -8.93 -16.47 10.20
CA VAL A 153 -9.02 -16.18 11.63
C VAL A 153 -8.19 -14.93 11.91
N GLU A 154 -8.86 -13.82 12.21
CA GLU A 154 -8.24 -12.49 12.33
C GLU A 154 -7.07 -12.45 13.32
N SER A 155 -7.16 -13.19 14.43
CA SER A 155 -6.13 -13.25 15.47
C SER A 155 -4.89 -14.07 15.09
N GLU A 156 -4.96 -14.84 14.02
CA GLU A 156 -3.88 -15.72 13.56
C GLU A 156 -3.09 -15.09 12.39
N ILE A 157 -3.56 -13.96 11.85
CA ILE A 157 -2.87 -13.27 10.76
C ILE A 157 -1.55 -12.72 11.28
N PRO A 158 -0.41 -13.08 10.65
CA PRO A 158 0.90 -12.69 11.15
C PRO A 158 1.19 -11.20 10.91
N LEU A 159 1.80 -10.54 11.90
CA LEU A 159 2.45 -9.25 11.73
C LEU A 159 3.85 -9.49 11.14
N ASN A 160 3.93 -9.60 9.80
CA ASN A 160 5.22 -9.88 9.16
C ASN A 160 6.14 -8.66 9.19
N PRO A 161 7.34 -8.75 9.81
CA PRO A 161 8.23 -7.61 10.01
C PRO A 161 8.81 -7.06 8.70
N THR A 162 9.13 -7.91 7.72
CA THR A 162 9.65 -7.47 6.42
C THR A 162 8.58 -6.73 5.63
N THR A 163 7.38 -7.30 5.56
CA THR A 163 6.22 -6.66 4.91
C THR A 163 5.88 -5.33 5.57
N ALA A 164 5.86 -5.30 6.90
CA ALA A 164 5.62 -4.08 7.67
C ALA A 164 6.69 -3.01 7.44
N GLY A 165 7.97 -3.41 7.38
CA GLY A 165 9.07 -2.49 7.12
C GLY A 165 8.96 -1.82 5.75
N VAL A 166 8.69 -2.59 4.69
CA VAL A 166 8.47 -2.05 3.33
C VAL A 166 7.25 -1.13 3.29
N TYR A 167 6.14 -1.57 3.87
CA TYR A 167 4.89 -0.80 3.87
C TYR A 167 5.03 0.52 4.65
N CYS A 168 5.56 0.48 5.86
CA CYS A 168 5.77 1.68 6.67
C CYS A 168 6.78 2.65 6.03
N ALA A 169 7.84 2.14 5.41
CA ALA A 169 8.80 2.97 4.68
C ALA A 169 8.12 3.75 3.54
N THR A 170 7.24 3.10 2.79
CA THR A 170 6.52 3.71 1.68
C THR A 170 5.51 4.75 2.18
N MET A 171 4.78 4.46 3.26
CA MET A 171 3.88 5.41 3.91
C MET A 171 4.62 6.67 4.41
N MET A 172 5.77 6.49 5.07
CA MET A 172 6.59 7.61 5.54
C MET A 172 7.18 8.41 4.38
N ALA A 173 7.58 7.75 3.30
CA ALA A 173 8.05 8.43 2.09
C ALA A 173 6.95 9.31 1.46
N GLN A 174 5.71 8.85 1.43
CA GLN A 174 4.56 9.64 0.96
C GLN A 174 4.33 10.88 1.83
N ILE A 175 4.33 10.71 3.15
CA ILE A 175 4.19 11.83 4.10
C ILE A 175 5.29 12.87 3.87
N ASP A 176 6.53 12.43 3.68
CA ASP A 176 7.67 13.30 3.42
C ASP A 176 7.56 14.09 2.10
N VAL A 177 6.99 13.48 1.05
CA VAL A 177 6.71 14.19 -0.21
C VAL A 177 5.66 15.28 0.03
N LEU A 178 4.55 14.94 0.67
CA LEU A 178 3.46 15.88 0.96
C LEU A 178 3.86 17.04 1.89
N LEU A 179 4.77 16.80 2.85
CA LEU A 179 5.27 17.86 3.73
C LEU A 179 6.19 18.88 3.04
N ARG A 180 6.68 18.57 1.85
CA ARG A 180 7.57 19.45 1.06
C ARG A 180 6.87 20.11 -0.13
N ALA A 181 5.69 19.66 -0.44
CA ALA A 181 4.83 20.16 -1.51
C ALA A 181 4.02 21.39 -1.05
#